data_10ee4cf27edcef4a624431cefd3c4409
#
_entry.id   10ee4cf27edcef4a624431cefd3c4409
#
_cell.length_a   1.000
_cell.length_b   1.000
_cell.length_c   1.000
_cell.angle_alpha   90.00
_cell.angle_beta   90.00
_cell.angle_gamma   90.00
#
_symmetry.space_group_name_H-M   'P 1'
#
loop_
_entity.id
_entity.type
_entity.pdbx_description
1 polymer ?
#
loop_
_entity_poly.entity_id
_entity_poly.type
_entity_poly.pdbx_seq_one_letter_code
_entity_poly.pdbx_strand_id
1 'polypeptide(L)'
;STFAISDKVYDRGMPININSKAAPFDAPLTEGLAIDYTYLEELFHKAQEEHKVSEENLKKFEDMDNYVIEHFRLAFGNRIVKQLREFVPVYVACGGTEIDGLDYVLCNKILRKFESLNLAYIRDEVDDYIKYLDDNFGKENMTECKEYLTRLKKLF
;
A
#
# COMPACT_ATOMS: atom_id res chain seq x y z
N SER A 1 -0.41 23.14 -15.91
CA SER A 1 0.62 22.99 -14.85
C SER A 1 0.14 21.96 -13.85
N THR A 2 0.78 20.80 -13.83
CA THR A 2 0.58 19.76 -12.81
C THR A 2 1.27 20.24 -11.53
N PHE A 3 0.48 20.56 -10.51
CA PHE A 3 1.03 20.84 -9.19
C PHE A 3 1.40 19.51 -8.53
N ALA A 4 2.62 19.39 -8.06
CA ALA A 4 3.01 18.26 -7.23
C ALA A 4 2.22 18.29 -5.91
N ILE A 5 1.58 17.17 -5.57
CA ILE A 5 0.88 17.02 -4.30
C ILE A 5 1.95 16.82 -3.22
N SER A 6 1.85 17.60 -2.15
CA SER A 6 2.78 17.50 -1.01
C SER A 6 2.68 16.12 -0.34
N ASP A 7 3.83 15.57 0.06
CA ASP A 7 3.93 14.33 0.86
C ASP A 7 3.05 14.35 2.12
N LYS A 8 2.83 15.55 2.71
CA LYS A 8 1.94 15.71 3.86
C LYS A 8 0.49 15.31 3.59
N VAL A 9 0.03 15.42 2.33
CA VAL A 9 -1.32 14.98 1.94
C VAL A 9 -1.33 13.46 1.82
N TYR A 10 -0.32 12.88 1.18
CA TYR A 10 -0.19 11.42 1.05
C TYR A 10 -0.03 10.73 2.41
N ASP A 11 0.65 11.34 3.37
CA ASP A 11 0.79 10.80 4.72
C ASP A 11 -0.53 10.74 5.50
N ARG A 12 -1.53 11.54 5.12
CA ARG A 12 -2.82 11.65 5.84
C ARG A 12 -3.97 10.89 5.19
N GLY A 13 -3.95 10.69 3.88
CA GLY A 13 -4.98 9.98 3.13
C GLY A 13 -4.48 8.63 2.60
N MET A 14 -5.38 7.75 2.18
CA MET A 14 -5.05 6.56 1.43
C MET A 14 -5.33 6.86 -0.05
N PRO A 15 -4.30 7.02 -0.92
CA PRO A 15 -4.50 7.29 -2.33
C PRO A 15 -5.13 6.07 -3.02
N ILE A 16 -6.03 6.32 -3.95
CA ILE A 16 -6.58 5.32 -4.86
C ILE A 16 -6.05 5.62 -6.25
N ASN A 17 -5.31 4.70 -6.83
CA ASN A 17 -4.81 4.81 -8.19
C ASN A 17 -5.75 4.09 -9.16
N ILE A 18 -6.26 4.81 -10.14
CA ILE A 18 -7.07 4.24 -11.22
C ILE A 18 -6.14 4.08 -12.43
N ASN A 19 -5.54 2.90 -12.57
CA ASN A 19 -4.52 2.61 -13.57
C ASN A 19 -5.09 2.07 -14.89
N SER A 20 -6.37 1.69 -14.91
CA SER A 20 -7.02 1.12 -16.09
C SER A 20 -8.43 1.65 -16.25
N LYS A 21 -8.91 1.65 -17.48
CA LYS A 21 -10.31 1.94 -17.80
C LYS A 21 -11.07 0.62 -17.88
N ALA A 22 -12.08 0.44 -17.03
CA ALA A 22 -12.95 -0.71 -17.11
C ALA A 22 -13.75 -0.72 -18.43
N ALA A 23 -14.07 -1.91 -18.93
CA ALA A 23 -15.05 -2.03 -20.01
C ALA A 23 -16.41 -1.53 -19.50
N PRO A 24 -17.21 -0.86 -20.38
CA PRO A 24 -18.56 -0.49 -20.01
C PRO A 24 -19.39 -1.73 -19.63
N PHE A 25 -20.13 -1.65 -18.55
CA PHE A 25 -21.07 -2.69 -18.14
C PHE A 25 -22.35 -2.04 -17.61
N ASP A 26 -23.46 -2.74 -17.75
CA ASP A 26 -24.73 -2.33 -17.17
C ASP A 26 -24.77 -2.80 -15.72
N ALA A 27 -24.73 -1.84 -14.78
CA ALA A 27 -24.84 -2.15 -13.37
C ALA A 27 -26.30 -2.48 -13.01
N PRO A 28 -26.59 -3.59 -12.31
CA PRO A 28 -27.93 -3.85 -11.82
C PRO A 28 -28.35 -2.80 -10.80
N LEU A 29 -29.66 -2.46 -10.81
CA LEU A 29 -30.22 -1.63 -9.76
C LEU A 29 -30.17 -2.42 -8.44
N THR A 30 -29.54 -1.86 -7.45
CA THR A 30 -29.50 -2.40 -6.08
C THR A 30 -30.34 -1.53 -5.15
N GLU A 31 -30.92 -2.15 -4.13
CA GLU A 31 -31.60 -1.39 -3.09
C GLU A 31 -30.60 -0.48 -2.36
N GLY A 32 -31.05 0.72 -2.02
CA GLY A 32 -30.25 1.67 -1.25
C GLY A 32 -29.96 1.12 0.14
N LEU A 33 -28.70 1.17 0.57
CA LEU A 33 -28.31 0.82 1.91
C LEU A 33 -28.28 2.08 2.78
N ALA A 34 -29.16 2.15 3.78
CA ALA A 34 -29.20 3.23 4.74
C ALA A 34 -28.46 2.81 6.01
N ILE A 35 -27.24 3.29 6.16
CA ILE A 35 -26.44 3.12 7.37
C ILE A 35 -26.00 4.50 7.89
N ASP A 36 -25.95 4.63 9.22
CA ASP A 36 -25.38 5.83 9.83
C ASP A 36 -23.85 5.70 10.06
N TYR A 37 -23.25 6.83 10.42
CA TYR A 37 -21.81 6.88 10.67
C TYR A 37 -21.40 5.96 11.83
N THR A 38 -22.19 5.91 12.88
CA THR A 38 -21.88 5.10 14.08
C THR A 38 -21.81 3.62 13.74
N TYR A 39 -22.78 3.13 12.97
CA TYR A 39 -22.78 1.73 12.53
C TYR A 39 -21.59 1.41 11.62
N LEU A 40 -21.23 2.33 10.69
CA LEU A 40 -20.05 2.14 9.84
C LEU A 40 -18.76 2.11 10.68
N GLU A 41 -18.63 2.98 11.68
CA GLU A 41 -17.49 3.00 12.59
C GLU A 41 -17.38 1.71 13.41
N GLU A 42 -18.51 1.20 13.91
CA GLU A 42 -18.57 -0.10 14.60
C GLU A 42 -18.09 -1.26 13.70
N LEU A 43 -18.47 -1.26 12.42
CA LEU A 43 -17.99 -2.27 11.46
C LEU A 43 -16.48 -2.20 11.27
N PHE A 44 -15.90 -1.00 11.19
CA PHE A 44 -14.45 -0.83 11.09
C PHE A 44 -13.74 -1.33 12.36
N HIS A 45 -14.22 -0.98 13.53
CA HIS A 45 -13.66 -1.45 14.80
C HIS A 45 -13.73 -2.98 14.91
N LYS A 46 -14.87 -3.57 14.55
CA LYS A 46 -15.03 -5.02 14.52
C LYS A 46 -14.01 -5.68 13.58
N ALA A 47 -13.85 -5.16 12.36
CA ALA A 47 -12.87 -5.68 11.43
C ALA A 47 -11.43 -5.59 11.99
N GLN A 48 -11.09 -4.47 12.64
CA GLN A 48 -9.78 -4.27 13.25
C GLN A 48 -9.51 -5.20 14.44
N GLU A 49 -10.53 -5.64 15.14
CA GLU A 49 -10.39 -6.62 16.23
C GLU A 49 -10.30 -8.07 15.71
N GLU A 50 -11.13 -8.42 14.71
CA GLU A 50 -11.23 -9.79 14.19
C GLU A 50 -10.10 -10.16 13.23
N HIS A 51 -9.54 -9.18 12.50
CA HIS A 51 -8.55 -9.40 11.44
C HIS A 51 -7.24 -8.65 11.71
N LYS A 52 -6.77 -8.65 12.94
CA LYS A 52 -5.47 -8.02 13.28
C LYS A 52 -4.37 -8.53 12.37
N VAL A 53 -3.53 -7.59 11.92
CA VAL A 53 -2.32 -7.95 11.16
C VAL A 53 -1.46 -8.89 12.00
N SER A 54 -1.01 -9.98 11.40
CA SER A 54 -0.19 -10.98 12.07
C SER A 54 1.16 -10.38 12.52
N GLU A 55 1.66 -10.85 13.66
CA GLU A 55 2.98 -10.44 14.17
C GLU A 55 4.11 -10.79 13.19
N GLU A 56 3.97 -11.88 12.44
CA GLU A 56 4.92 -12.26 11.39
C GLU A 56 5.00 -11.18 10.31
N ASN A 57 3.85 -10.73 9.80
CA ASN A 57 3.82 -9.71 8.76
C ASN A 57 4.18 -8.32 9.26
N LEU A 58 3.86 -8.00 10.52
CA LEU A 58 4.36 -6.77 11.14
C LEU A 58 5.86 -6.75 11.22
N LYS A 59 6.48 -7.88 11.59
CA LYS A 59 7.93 -8.01 11.64
C LYS A 59 8.55 -7.91 10.24
N LYS A 60 7.99 -8.57 9.24
CA LYS A 60 8.45 -8.44 7.84
C LYS A 60 8.39 -7.00 7.35
N PHE A 61 7.34 -6.27 7.76
CA PHE A 61 7.18 -4.87 7.41
C PHE A 61 8.23 -3.98 8.11
N GLU A 62 8.55 -4.25 9.35
CA GLU A 62 9.62 -3.58 10.09
C GLU A 62 11.01 -3.85 9.48
N ASP A 63 11.29 -5.11 9.15
CA ASP A 63 12.54 -5.51 8.49
C ASP A 63 12.68 -4.83 7.12
N MET A 64 11.57 -4.69 6.40
CA MET A 64 11.52 -3.96 5.13
C MET A 64 11.75 -2.45 5.32
N ASP A 65 11.22 -1.82 6.39
CA ASP A 65 11.51 -0.42 6.71
C ASP A 65 13.02 -0.20 6.89
N ASN A 66 13.67 -1.09 7.63
CA ASN A 66 15.11 -1.05 7.81
C ASN A 66 15.87 -1.19 6.47
N TYR A 67 15.43 -2.10 5.61
CA TYR A 67 16.00 -2.26 4.27
C TYR A 67 15.86 -0.96 3.44
N VAL A 68 14.69 -0.34 3.44
CA VAL A 68 14.44 0.90 2.68
C VAL A 68 15.23 2.09 3.25
N ILE A 69 15.39 2.16 4.57
CA ILE A 69 16.27 3.17 5.20
C ILE A 69 17.72 3.00 4.74
N GLU A 70 18.23 1.79 4.73
CA GLU A 70 19.62 1.49 4.39
C GLU A 70 19.92 1.80 2.93
N HIS A 71 19.05 1.34 2.01
CA HIS A 71 19.30 1.40 0.57
C HIS A 71 18.80 2.68 -0.08
N PHE A 72 17.69 3.24 0.39
CA PHE A 72 17.03 4.40 -0.24
C PHE A 72 17.03 5.68 0.61
N ARG A 73 17.53 5.62 1.84
CA ARG A 73 17.54 6.75 2.77
C ARG A 73 16.15 7.33 3.06
N LEU A 74 15.12 6.50 2.97
CA LEU A 74 13.73 6.81 3.28
C LEU A 74 13.30 6.03 4.51
N ALA A 75 12.69 6.71 5.48
CA ALA A 75 12.09 6.08 6.65
C ALA A 75 10.56 6.19 6.62
N PHE A 76 9.89 5.16 7.13
CA PHE A 76 8.46 5.20 7.37
C PHE A 76 8.20 5.78 8.76
N GLY A 77 7.31 6.72 8.84
CA GLY A 77 6.89 7.22 10.15
C GLY A 77 5.92 6.25 10.84
N ASN A 78 5.87 6.30 12.17
CA ASN A 78 4.91 5.54 12.99
C ASN A 78 3.45 5.69 12.54
N ARG A 79 3.13 6.79 11.86
CA ARG A 79 1.79 7.04 11.28
C ARG A 79 1.44 6.00 10.21
N ILE A 80 2.39 5.60 9.37
CA ILE A 80 2.15 4.59 8.31
C ILE A 80 1.87 3.23 8.95
N VAL A 81 2.61 2.86 9.98
CA VAL A 81 2.37 1.61 10.73
C VAL A 81 0.98 1.64 11.39
N LYS A 82 0.58 2.77 11.97
CA LYS A 82 -0.78 2.92 12.52
C LYS A 82 -1.84 2.75 11.43
N GLN A 83 -1.70 3.44 10.31
CA GLN A 83 -2.64 3.34 9.18
C GLN A 83 -2.70 1.92 8.60
N LEU A 84 -1.59 1.21 8.53
CA LEU A 84 -1.54 -0.18 8.12
C LEU A 84 -2.36 -1.07 9.06
N ARG A 85 -2.22 -0.91 10.36
CA ARG A 85 -2.97 -1.65 11.38
C ARG A 85 -4.46 -1.34 11.37
N GLU A 86 -4.87 -0.19 10.87
CA GLU A 86 -6.27 0.20 10.71
C GLU A 86 -6.86 -0.24 9.36
N PHE A 87 -6.10 -0.14 8.28
CA PHE A 87 -6.54 -0.41 6.92
C PHE A 87 -6.59 -1.91 6.57
N VAL A 88 -5.50 -2.65 6.85
CA VAL A 88 -5.37 -4.05 6.42
C VAL A 88 -6.48 -4.94 6.98
N PRO A 89 -6.87 -4.85 8.27
CA PRO A 89 -8.00 -5.60 8.81
C PRO A 89 -9.33 -5.35 8.07
N VAL A 90 -9.61 -4.10 7.73
CA VAL A 90 -10.82 -3.73 6.97
C VAL A 90 -10.76 -4.30 5.56
N TYR A 91 -9.59 -4.25 4.92
CA TYR A 91 -9.35 -4.84 3.61
C TYR A 91 -9.61 -6.36 3.62
N VAL A 92 -9.15 -7.06 4.65
CA VAL A 92 -9.40 -8.50 4.84
C VAL A 92 -10.89 -8.77 5.09
N ALA A 93 -11.56 -7.99 5.94
CA ALA A 93 -12.99 -8.11 6.19
C ALA A 93 -13.83 -7.91 4.91
N CYS A 94 -13.33 -7.15 3.95
CA CYS A 94 -13.95 -6.97 2.63
C CYS A 94 -13.62 -8.09 1.62
N GLY A 95 -12.94 -9.16 2.04
CA GLY A 95 -12.64 -10.33 1.21
C GLY A 95 -11.26 -10.34 0.57
N GLY A 96 -10.39 -9.38 0.89
CA GLY A 96 -8.99 -9.38 0.49
C GLY A 96 -8.11 -10.25 1.36
N THR A 97 -6.84 -10.37 1.02
CA THR A 97 -5.84 -11.05 1.86
C THR A 97 -5.00 -10.04 2.64
N GLU A 98 -4.39 -10.48 3.73
CA GLU A 98 -3.50 -9.64 4.52
C GLU A 98 -2.30 -9.14 3.68
N ILE A 99 -1.71 -10.02 2.86
CA ILE A 99 -0.58 -9.69 2.00
C ILE A 99 -0.97 -8.65 0.93
N ASP A 100 -2.15 -8.78 0.32
CA ASP A 100 -2.62 -7.80 -0.67
C ASP A 100 -2.88 -6.42 -0.01
N GLY A 101 -3.42 -6.42 1.21
CA GLY A 101 -3.58 -5.20 1.98
C GLY A 101 -2.24 -4.52 2.31
N LEU A 102 -1.21 -5.30 2.65
CA LEU A 102 0.15 -4.81 2.87
C LEU A 102 0.77 -4.26 1.58
N ASP A 103 0.61 -4.98 0.47
CA ASP A 103 1.07 -4.56 -0.86
C ASP A 103 0.47 -3.20 -1.23
N TYR A 104 -0.84 -3.05 -1.04
CA TYR A 104 -1.53 -1.79 -1.30
C TYR A 104 -0.98 -0.62 -0.46
N VAL A 105 -0.80 -0.82 0.85
CA VAL A 105 -0.24 0.22 1.74
C VAL A 105 1.19 0.55 1.35
N LEU A 106 2.03 -0.44 1.11
CA LEU A 106 3.43 -0.24 0.70
C LEU A 106 3.52 0.55 -0.61
N CYS A 107 2.78 0.11 -1.62
CA CYS A 107 2.79 0.76 -2.93
C CYS A 107 2.36 2.24 -2.84
N ASN A 108 1.24 2.50 -2.17
CA ASN A 108 0.63 3.83 -2.17
C ASN A 108 1.19 4.80 -1.15
N LYS A 109 1.80 4.32 -0.07
CA LYS A 109 2.32 5.18 1.00
C LYS A 109 3.83 5.34 0.97
N ILE A 110 4.54 4.33 0.49
CA ILE A 110 5.98 4.22 0.65
C ILE A 110 6.67 4.37 -0.69
N LEU A 111 6.39 3.48 -1.65
CA LEU A 111 7.04 3.51 -2.94
C LEU A 111 6.78 4.80 -3.70
N ARG A 112 5.65 5.44 -3.46
CA ARG A 112 5.35 6.74 -4.04
C ARG A 112 6.36 7.83 -3.68
N LYS A 113 6.99 7.72 -2.52
CA LYS A 113 8.06 8.63 -2.10
C LYS A 113 9.34 8.45 -2.93
N PHE A 114 9.49 7.31 -3.60
CA PHE A 114 10.63 7.06 -4.48
C PHE A 114 10.66 8.00 -5.69
N GLU A 115 9.51 8.51 -6.12
CA GLU A 115 9.43 9.51 -7.20
C GLU A 115 10.17 10.82 -6.87
N SER A 116 10.33 11.11 -5.59
CA SER A 116 11.08 12.30 -5.13
C SER A 116 12.59 12.07 -5.01
N LEU A 117 13.05 10.82 -5.14
CA LEU A 117 14.46 10.49 -5.10
C LEU A 117 15.14 10.79 -6.45
N ASN A 118 16.46 10.91 -6.40
CA ASN A 118 17.25 10.93 -7.63
C ASN A 118 17.24 9.53 -8.25
N LEU A 119 16.37 9.37 -9.23
CA LEU A 119 16.08 8.08 -9.85
C LEU A 119 17.35 7.43 -10.44
N ALA A 120 18.23 8.20 -11.07
CA ALA A 120 19.48 7.69 -11.63
C ALA A 120 20.38 7.03 -10.58
N TYR A 121 20.26 7.47 -9.31
CA TYR A 121 21.06 6.97 -8.21
C TYR A 121 20.53 5.67 -7.61
N ILE A 122 19.21 5.44 -7.70
CA ILE A 122 18.55 4.27 -7.09
C ILE A 122 18.24 3.14 -8.09
N ARG A 123 18.58 3.34 -9.37
CA ARG A 123 18.23 2.41 -10.45
C ARG A 123 18.66 0.97 -10.17
N ASP A 124 19.91 0.80 -9.74
CA ASP A 124 20.48 -0.52 -9.50
C ASP A 124 19.89 -1.16 -8.24
N GLU A 125 19.57 -0.36 -7.23
CA GLU A 125 18.94 -0.80 -5.97
C GLU A 125 17.49 -1.29 -6.16
N VAL A 126 16.79 -0.84 -7.21
CA VAL A 126 15.39 -1.21 -7.45
C VAL A 126 15.26 -2.71 -7.79
N ASP A 127 16.19 -3.29 -8.54
CA ASP A 127 16.18 -4.72 -8.86
C ASP A 127 16.42 -5.58 -7.62
N ASP A 128 17.36 -5.18 -6.78
CA ASP A 128 17.63 -5.84 -5.50
C ASP A 128 16.43 -5.75 -4.56
N TYR A 129 15.71 -4.64 -4.59
CA TYR A 129 14.51 -4.47 -3.79
C TYR A 129 13.35 -5.34 -4.29
N ILE A 130 13.14 -5.48 -5.60
CA ILE A 130 12.16 -6.42 -6.16
C ILE A 130 12.48 -7.85 -5.71
N LYS A 131 13.77 -8.24 -5.77
CA LYS A 131 14.21 -9.55 -5.27
C LYS A 131 13.98 -9.71 -3.77
N TYR A 132 14.26 -8.66 -2.97
CA TYR A 132 13.96 -8.65 -1.55
C TYR A 132 12.48 -8.92 -1.25
N LEU A 133 11.57 -8.29 -2.02
CA LEU A 133 10.13 -8.52 -1.88
C LEU A 133 9.76 -9.98 -2.23
N ASP A 134 10.35 -10.55 -3.29
CA ASP A 134 10.14 -11.95 -3.65
C ASP A 134 10.60 -12.92 -2.56
N ASP A 135 11.77 -12.67 -2.00
CA ASP A 135 12.39 -13.56 -0.99
C ASP A 135 11.64 -13.52 0.36
N ASN A 136 11.07 -12.36 0.74
CA ASN A 136 10.42 -12.19 2.05
C ASN A 136 8.90 -12.38 2.03
N PHE A 137 8.24 -12.09 0.91
CA PHE A 137 6.78 -12.16 0.79
C PHE A 137 6.31 -13.26 -0.19
N GLY A 138 7.20 -13.82 -1.00
CA GLY A 138 6.89 -14.81 -2.03
C GLY A 138 6.70 -14.19 -3.42
N LYS A 139 7.09 -14.93 -4.43
CA LYS A 139 7.10 -14.47 -5.83
C LYS A 139 5.73 -14.07 -6.39
N GLU A 140 4.67 -14.71 -5.89
CA GLU A 140 3.29 -14.45 -6.34
C GLU A 140 2.64 -13.26 -5.61
N ASN A 141 3.31 -12.74 -4.58
CA ASN A 141 2.82 -11.67 -3.73
C ASN A 141 3.48 -10.31 -4.07
N MET A 142 2.99 -9.24 -3.47
CA MET A 142 3.52 -7.87 -3.63
C MET A 142 3.55 -7.41 -5.10
N THR A 143 2.52 -7.78 -5.85
CA THR A 143 2.44 -7.55 -7.30
C THR A 143 2.33 -6.07 -7.65
N GLU A 144 1.54 -5.29 -6.91
CA GLU A 144 1.40 -3.84 -7.14
C GLU A 144 2.72 -3.10 -6.90
N CYS A 145 3.42 -3.46 -5.83
CA CYS A 145 4.73 -2.91 -5.53
C CYS A 145 5.75 -3.23 -6.62
N LYS A 146 5.81 -4.47 -7.07
CA LYS A 146 6.74 -4.90 -8.12
C LYS A 146 6.43 -4.24 -9.46
N GLU A 147 5.16 -4.11 -9.82
CA GLU A 147 4.74 -3.38 -11.01
C GLU A 147 5.10 -1.89 -10.93
N TYR A 148 4.89 -1.28 -9.76
CA TYR A 148 5.25 0.11 -9.53
C TYR A 148 6.76 0.32 -9.69
N LEU A 149 7.58 -0.51 -9.04
CA LEU A 149 9.04 -0.46 -9.12
C LEU A 149 9.54 -0.69 -10.57
N THR A 150 8.92 -1.63 -11.27
CA THR A 150 9.24 -1.89 -12.69
C THR A 150 8.90 -0.70 -13.58
N ARG A 151 7.78 -0.01 -13.32
CA ARG A 151 7.43 1.24 -14.03
C ARG A 151 8.38 2.36 -13.69
N LEU A 152 8.76 2.50 -12.43
CA LEU A 152 9.72 3.49 -11.98
C LEU A 152 11.04 3.35 -12.72
N LYS A 153 11.53 2.13 -12.95
CA LYS A 153 12.73 1.84 -13.75
C LYS A 153 12.66 2.34 -15.19
N LYS A 154 11.47 2.42 -15.78
CA LYS A 154 11.30 2.90 -17.17
C LYS A 154 11.37 4.42 -17.31
N LEU A 155 11.41 5.13 -16.20
CA LEU A 155 11.56 6.58 -16.18
C LEU A 155 13.03 7.04 -16.21
N PHE A 156 13.97 6.08 -16.27
CA PHE A 156 15.41 6.31 -16.34
C PHE A 156 15.95 6.34 -17.76
#